data_f46b89209df7c6efbb0747d433497bd3
#
_entry.id   f46b89209df7c6efbb0747d433497bd3
#
_cell.length_a   1.000
_cell.length_b   1.000
_cell.length_c   1.000
_cell.angle_alpha   90.00
_cell.angle_beta   90.00
_cell.angle_gamma   90.00
#
_symmetry.space_group_name_H-M   'P 1'
#
loop_
_entity.id
_entity.type
_entity.pdbx_description
1 polymer ?
#
loop_
_entity_poly.entity_id
_entity_poly.type
_entity_poly.pdbx_seq_one_letter_code
_entity_poly.pdbx_strand_id
1 'polypeptide(L)'
;MPALLAHPDWETPAPFVIWLHGRTVNKELDPGRYLRWVRAGIGAVAIDLPGHGERLDPAYHSPAKTLDMLTQVVGEIDEVLDALAAPEYGEVFDQERPAIGGMSAGGMATLRRLCDPHPFVCAAVEGTTGDLGALYAGSPERPWPVTHDPARVAAVDPARHLDGFRPIPLLALHATGDQMVPIAGMQGFLEALRERYRHQGADPAMIELRTFTDTGAPQEHAGFGRYGNDAKNAQVEFLVRHLRPAPPAAG
;
A
#
# COMPACT_ATOMS: atom_id res chain seq x y z
N MET A 1 11.37 -6.66 -13.67
CA MET A 1 10.01 -6.83 -13.08
C MET A 1 9.01 -6.07 -13.94
N PRO A 2 7.86 -6.63 -14.33
CA PRO A 2 6.84 -5.91 -15.09
C PRO A 2 6.23 -4.77 -14.25
N ALA A 3 6.21 -3.57 -14.82
CA ALA A 3 5.67 -2.37 -14.17
C ALA A 3 4.82 -1.56 -15.16
N LEU A 4 3.79 -0.90 -14.65
CA LEU A 4 3.04 0.13 -15.35
C LEU A 4 3.56 1.48 -14.82
N LEU A 5 4.08 2.29 -15.73
CA LEU A 5 4.54 3.63 -15.43
C LEU A 5 3.58 4.65 -16.05
N ALA A 6 3.19 5.65 -15.29
CA ALA A 6 2.44 6.80 -15.78
C ALA A 6 3.01 8.07 -15.17
N HIS A 7 3.18 9.09 -15.99
CA HIS A 7 3.83 10.33 -15.61
C HIS A 7 3.03 11.53 -16.10
N PRO A 8 3.05 12.69 -15.41
CA PRO A 8 2.31 13.88 -15.83
C PRO A 8 2.68 14.38 -17.24
N ASP A 9 3.96 14.46 -17.58
CA ASP A 9 4.46 15.03 -18.84
C ASP A 9 5.69 14.30 -19.43
N TRP A 10 6.37 13.44 -18.67
CA TRP A 10 7.62 12.77 -19.04
C TRP A 10 8.81 13.70 -19.32
N GLU A 11 8.74 14.93 -18.86
CA GLU A 11 9.77 15.98 -19.11
C GLU A 11 10.32 16.56 -17.83
N THR A 12 9.47 16.75 -16.80
CA THR A 12 9.85 17.41 -15.55
C THR A 12 9.80 16.44 -14.36
N PRO A 13 10.76 16.49 -13.42
CA PRO A 13 10.74 15.62 -12.27
C PRO A 13 9.43 15.72 -11.49
N ALA A 14 8.71 14.61 -11.35
CA ALA A 14 7.47 14.52 -10.58
C ALA A 14 7.62 13.58 -9.39
N PRO A 15 7.06 13.91 -8.20
CA PRO A 15 6.93 12.96 -7.11
C PRO A 15 6.10 11.77 -7.59
N PHE A 16 6.30 10.60 -7.02
CA PHE A 16 5.64 9.39 -7.51
C PHE A 16 5.18 8.47 -6.39
N VAL A 17 4.27 7.57 -6.72
CA VAL A 17 3.75 6.53 -5.83
C VAL A 17 4.05 5.17 -6.41
N ILE A 18 4.76 4.32 -5.65
CA ILE A 18 4.82 2.88 -5.92
C ILE A 18 3.54 2.26 -5.37
N TRP A 19 2.76 1.61 -6.24
CA TRP A 19 1.48 1.00 -5.87
C TRP A 19 1.48 -0.50 -6.03
N LEU A 20 1.10 -1.18 -4.95
CA LEU A 20 1.01 -2.64 -4.86
C LEU A 20 -0.46 -3.05 -4.84
N HIS A 21 -0.88 -3.82 -5.84
CA HIS A 21 -2.26 -4.32 -5.92
C HIS A 21 -2.56 -5.41 -4.88
N GLY A 22 -3.83 -5.81 -4.74
CA GLY A 22 -4.25 -6.94 -3.91
C GLY A 22 -3.97 -8.30 -4.55
N ARG A 23 -4.20 -9.39 -3.79
CA ARG A 23 -4.11 -10.74 -4.35
C ARG A 23 -5.15 -10.97 -5.45
N THR A 24 -4.84 -11.87 -6.37
CA THR A 24 -5.70 -12.34 -7.48
C THR A 24 -6.09 -11.28 -8.52
N VAL A 25 -5.43 -10.13 -8.50
CA VAL A 25 -5.57 -9.05 -9.49
C VAL A 25 -4.21 -8.67 -10.07
N ASN A 26 -4.07 -7.58 -10.77
CA ASN A 26 -2.84 -7.14 -11.42
C ASN A 26 -2.70 -5.60 -11.37
N LYS A 27 -1.57 -5.09 -11.85
CA LYS A 27 -1.22 -3.66 -11.85
C LYS A 27 -2.17 -2.78 -12.68
N GLU A 28 -2.88 -3.35 -13.66
CA GLU A 28 -3.82 -2.61 -14.51
C GLU A 28 -5.25 -2.51 -13.94
N LEU A 29 -5.52 -3.11 -12.78
CA LEU A 29 -6.88 -3.19 -12.22
C LEU A 29 -7.56 -1.83 -12.07
N ASP A 30 -6.81 -0.79 -11.69
CA ASP A 30 -7.41 0.50 -11.37
C ASP A 30 -6.75 1.68 -12.09
N PRO A 31 -6.89 1.76 -13.44
CA PRO A 31 -6.31 2.86 -14.21
C PRO A 31 -6.88 4.24 -13.82
N GLY A 32 -8.09 4.28 -13.30
CA GLY A 32 -8.72 5.51 -12.82
C GLY A 32 -8.02 6.13 -11.62
N ARG A 33 -7.29 5.35 -10.81
CA ARG A 33 -6.44 5.81 -9.73
C ARG A 33 -5.21 6.53 -10.30
N TYR A 34 -4.49 5.87 -11.18
CA TYR A 34 -3.26 6.40 -11.78
C TYR A 34 -3.52 7.67 -12.56
N LEU A 35 -4.63 7.73 -13.32
CA LEU A 35 -5.04 8.94 -14.04
C LEU A 35 -5.33 10.12 -13.10
N ARG A 36 -5.88 9.88 -11.90
CA ARG A 36 -6.07 10.95 -10.91
C ARG A 36 -4.74 11.48 -10.39
N TRP A 37 -3.79 10.58 -10.10
CA TRP A 37 -2.45 10.99 -9.65
C TRP A 37 -1.73 11.79 -10.73
N VAL A 38 -1.72 11.30 -11.97
CA VAL A 38 -1.10 12.00 -13.11
C VAL A 38 -1.69 13.40 -13.28
N ARG A 39 -3.02 13.54 -13.24
CA ARG A 39 -3.69 14.85 -13.30
C ARG A 39 -3.37 15.77 -12.12
N ALA A 40 -2.97 15.22 -11.01
CA ALA A 40 -2.53 15.95 -9.82
C ALA A 40 -1.00 16.22 -9.81
N GLY A 41 -0.29 15.93 -10.88
CA GLY A 41 1.16 16.14 -10.97
C GLY A 41 1.99 15.08 -10.27
N ILE A 42 1.45 13.86 -10.08
CA ILE A 42 2.09 12.76 -9.35
C ILE A 42 2.26 11.57 -10.30
N GLY A 43 3.47 11.05 -10.42
CA GLY A 43 3.76 9.83 -11.17
C GLY A 43 3.18 8.58 -10.49
N ALA A 44 2.80 7.58 -11.29
CA ALA A 44 2.36 6.29 -10.81
C ALA A 44 3.31 5.19 -11.28
N VAL A 45 3.69 4.31 -10.36
CA VAL A 45 4.53 3.15 -10.59
C VAL A 45 3.82 1.95 -10.00
N ALA A 46 3.10 1.19 -10.80
CA ALA A 46 2.40 0.00 -10.33
C ALA A 46 3.12 -1.26 -10.79
N ILE A 47 3.35 -2.20 -9.89
CA ILE A 47 4.04 -3.46 -10.19
C ILE A 47 3.11 -4.65 -10.00
N ASP A 48 3.32 -5.70 -10.77
CA ASP A 48 2.68 -6.98 -10.51
C ASP A 48 3.32 -7.67 -9.31
N LEU A 49 2.49 -8.09 -8.34
CA LEU A 49 2.95 -8.92 -7.24
C LEU A 49 3.48 -10.27 -7.76
N PRO A 50 4.39 -10.95 -7.03
CA PRO A 50 4.85 -12.28 -7.38
C PRO A 50 3.68 -13.24 -7.67
N GLY A 51 3.73 -13.90 -8.82
CA GLY A 51 2.70 -14.82 -9.27
C GLY A 51 1.43 -14.18 -9.87
N HIS A 52 1.43 -12.86 -10.11
CA HIS A 52 0.28 -12.12 -10.63
C HIS A 52 0.60 -11.38 -11.93
N GLY A 53 -0.45 -11.00 -12.67
CA GLY A 53 -0.33 -10.23 -13.90
C GLY A 53 0.59 -10.88 -14.93
N GLU A 54 1.59 -10.16 -15.41
CA GLU A 54 2.59 -10.68 -16.34
C GLU A 54 3.59 -11.66 -15.70
N ARG A 55 3.55 -11.80 -14.38
CA ARG A 55 4.35 -12.78 -13.60
C ARG A 55 3.50 -13.97 -13.17
N LEU A 56 2.39 -14.25 -13.85
CA LEU A 56 1.38 -15.22 -13.44
C LEU A 56 1.97 -16.61 -13.15
N ASP A 57 1.80 -17.03 -11.90
CA ASP A 57 1.94 -18.39 -11.43
C ASP A 57 0.70 -18.73 -10.57
N PRO A 58 -0.22 -19.59 -11.05
CA PRO A 58 -1.45 -19.92 -10.34
C PRO A 58 -1.22 -20.47 -8.93
N ALA A 59 -0.05 -21.04 -8.62
CA ALA A 59 0.28 -21.52 -7.29
C ALA A 59 0.28 -20.39 -6.24
N TYR A 60 0.65 -19.16 -6.63
CA TYR A 60 0.66 -18.00 -5.75
C TYR A 60 -0.75 -17.49 -5.39
N HIS A 61 -1.78 -17.92 -6.11
CA HIS A 61 -3.18 -17.61 -5.76
C HIS A 61 -3.67 -18.45 -4.58
N SER A 62 -2.95 -19.51 -4.21
CA SER A 62 -3.25 -20.29 -3.00
C SER A 62 -3.01 -19.46 -1.72
N PRO A 63 -3.91 -19.50 -0.72
CA PRO A 63 -3.67 -18.90 0.59
C PRO A 63 -2.37 -19.36 1.25
N ALA A 64 -1.92 -20.59 0.99
CA ALA A 64 -0.67 -21.14 1.50
C ALA A 64 0.58 -20.40 1.00
N LYS A 65 0.50 -19.73 -0.15
CA LYS A 65 1.59 -18.98 -0.77
C LYS A 65 1.61 -17.48 -0.41
N THR A 66 0.67 -17.02 0.41
CA THR A 66 0.58 -15.60 0.75
C THR A 66 1.85 -15.07 1.42
N LEU A 67 2.45 -15.84 2.35
CA LEU A 67 3.69 -15.41 3.00
C LEU A 67 4.89 -15.41 2.06
N ASP A 68 4.98 -16.37 1.13
CA ASP A 68 6.02 -16.41 0.11
C ASP A 68 5.95 -15.14 -0.76
N MET A 69 4.74 -14.79 -1.21
CA MET A 69 4.47 -13.59 -2.00
C MET A 69 4.84 -12.31 -1.23
N LEU A 70 4.42 -12.18 0.02
CA LEU A 70 4.73 -11.01 0.84
C LEU A 70 6.24 -10.87 1.07
N THR A 71 6.93 -11.96 1.42
CA THR A 71 8.38 -11.94 1.62
C THR A 71 9.10 -11.49 0.37
N GLN A 72 8.70 -12.03 -0.79
CA GLN A 72 9.34 -11.73 -2.05
C GLN A 72 9.11 -10.27 -2.46
N VAL A 73 7.86 -9.79 -2.45
CA VAL A 73 7.56 -8.42 -2.90
C VAL A 73 8.19 -7.36 -1.99
N VAL A 74 8.25 -7.59 -0.68
CA VAL A 74 8.93 -6.66 0.24
C VAL A 74 10.40 -6.48 -0.15
N GLY A 75 11.09 -7.57 -0.52
CA GLY A 75 12.48 -7.50 -1.00
C GLY A 75 12.63 -6.85 -2.38
N GLU A 76 11.61 -6.93 -3.24
CA GLU A 76 11.64 -6.39 -4.60
C GLU A 76 11.35 -4.87 -4.67
N ILE A 77 10.82 -4.24 -3.62
CA ILE A 77 10.49 -2.80 -3.64
C ILE A 77 11.75 -1.94 -3.84
N ASP A 78 12.87 -2.33 -3.27
CA ASP A 78 14.12 -1.58 -3.44
C ASP A 78 14.67 -1.69 -4.87
N GLU A 79 14.51 -2.83 -5.52
CA GLU A 79 14.85 -3.01 -6.93
C GLU A 79 14.04 -2.08 -7.84
N VAL A 80 12.77 -1.79 -7.48
CA VAL A 80 11.95 -0.82 -8.19
C VAL A 80 12.50 0.60 -8.02
N LEU A 81 12.87 0.99 -6.79
CA LEU A 81 13.49 2.29 -6.53
C LEU A 81 14.80 2.45 -7.30
N ASP A 82 15.66 1.43 -7.28
CA ASP A 82 16.93 1.43 -8.01
C ASP A 82 16.71 1.55 -9.53
N ALA A 83 15.72 0.84 -10.07
CA ALA A 83 15.38 0.93 -11.48
C ALA A 83 14.86 2.33 -11.88
N LEU A 84 14.06 2.97 -11.00
CA LEU A 84 13.56 4.34 -11.23
C LEU A 84 14.64 5.41 -11.07
N ALA A 85 15.71 5.13 -10.31
CA ALA A 85 16.86 6.02 -10.17
C ALA A 85 17.86 5.87 -11.35
N ALA A 86 17.71 4.87 -12.20
CA ALA A 86 18.56 4.69 -13.38
C ALA A 86 18.43 5.86 -14.36
N PRO A 87 19.46 6.16 -15.19
CA PRO A 87 19.45 7.32 -16.08
C PRO A 87 18.23 7.43 -17.01
N GLU A 88 17.60 6.31 -17.34
CA GLU A 88 16.41 6.25 -18.19
C GLU A 88 15.19 6.93 -17.54
N TYR A 89 15.06 6.87 -16.21
CA TYR A 89 13.89 7.36 -15.47
C TYR A 89 14.25 8.38 -14.38
N GLY A 90 15.51 8.44 -13.95
CA GLY A 90 15.94 9.24 -12.80
C GLY A 90 15.80 10.76 -12.99
N GLU A 91 15.63 11.23 -14.24
CA GLU A 91 15.38 12.63 -14.54
C GLU A 91 13.88 13.01 -14.48
N VAL A 92 12.97 12.02 -14.51
CA VAL A 92 11.51 12.27 -14.53
C VAL A 92 10.82 11.84 -13.24
N PHE A 93 11.34 10.84 -12.51
CA PHE A 93 10.83 10.46 -11.20
C PHE A 93 11.68 11.11 -10.10
N ASP A 94 11.07 11.99 -9.31
CA ASP A 94 11.75 12.71 -8.23
C ASP A 94 12.11 11.76 -7.07
N GLN A 95 13.38 11.38 -7.00
CA GLN A 95 13.90 10.43 -6.01
C GLN A 95 13.89 10.98 -4.56
N GLU A 96 13.67 12.27 -4.36
CA GLU A 96 13.56 12.86 -3.02
C GLU A 96 12.12 12.79 -2.48
N ARG A 97 11.13 12.53 -3.35
CA ARG A 97 9.72 12.52 -2.99
C ARG A 97 8.98 11.25 -3.42
N PRO A 98 9.51 10.05 -3.17
CA PRO A 98 8.78 8.81 -3.39
C PRO A 98 7.72 8.60 -2.30
N ALA A 99 6.55 8.11 -2.70
CA ALA A 99 5.55 7.55 -1.81
C ALA A 99 5.32 6.07 -2.13
N ILE A 100 4.71 5.37 -1.20
CA ILE A 100 4.35 3.96 -1.39
C ILE A 100 2.92 3.72 -0.93
N GLY A 101 2.25 2.75 -1.54
CA GLY A 101 0.94 2.36 -1.11
C GLY A 101 0.52 1.01 -1.68
N GLY A 102 -0.63 0.55 -1.21
CA GLY A 102 -1.17 -0.71 -1.71
C GLY A 102 -2.50 -1.08 -1.09
N MET A 103 -3.15 -2.03 -1.74
CA MET A 103 -4.43 -2.58 -1.32
C MET A 103 -4.26 -4.00 -0.79
N SER A 104 -4.96 -4.36 0.29
CA SER A 104 -5.01 -5.73 0.82
C SER A 104 -3.59 -6.29 1.03
N ALA A 105 -3.21 -7.36 0.36
CA ALA A 105 -1.85 -7.93 0.42
C ALA A 105 -0.76 -6.91 0.01
N GLY A 106 -1.00 -6.07 -1.00
CA GLY A 106 -0.09 -4.98 -1.37
C GLY A 106 0.07 -3.96 -0.26
N GLY A 107 -1.02 -3.68 0.50
CA GLY A 107 -0.95 -2.84 1.70
C GLY A 107 -0.17 -3.50 2.84
N MET A 108 -0.30 -4.82 3.03
CA MET A 108 0.50 -5.57 4.02
C MET A 108 1.99 -5.47 3.70
N ALA A 109 2.36 -5.66 2.43
CA ALA A 109 3.74 -5.51 1.97
C ALA A 109 4.25 -4.08 2.16
N THR A 110 3.43 -3.07 1.83
CA THR A 110 3.72 -1.65 2.08
C THR A 110 4.04 -1.41 3.55
N LEU A 111 3.16 -1.81 4.46
CA LEU A 111 3.36 -1.59 5.89
C LEU A 111 4.59 -2.33 6.41
N ARG A 112 4.87 -3.55 5.93
CA ARG A 112 6.07 -4.29 6.32
C ARG A 112 7.35 -3.61 5.81
N ARG A 113 7.36 -3.13 4.54
CA ARG A 113 8.52 -2.43 3.98
C ARG A 113 8.84 -1.12 4.74
N LEU A 114 7.82 -0.45 5.26
CA LEU A 114 7.98 0.77 6.06
C LEU A 114 8.60 0.52 7.46
N CYS A 115 8.71 -0.72 7.88
CA CYS A 115 9.41 -1.10 9.11
C CYS A 115 10.93 -1.21 8.95
N ASP A 116 11.45 -1.14 7.72
CA ASP A 116 12.90 -1.15 7.42
C ASP A 116 13.32 0.26 6.96
N PRO A 117 14.62 0.62 6.94
CA PRO A 117 15.07 1.90 6.40
C PRO A 117 14.55 2.13 4.98
N HIS A 118 14.01 3.33 4.70
CA HIS A 118 13.35 3.62 3.42
C HIS A 118 13.39 5.12 3.07
N PRO A 119 13.30 5.51 1.76
CA PRO A 119 13.23 6.89 1.33
C PRO A 119 11.82 7.50 1.36
N PHE A 120 10.75 6.69 1.49
CA PHE A 120 9.37 7.15 1.32
C PHE A 120 9.00 8.29 2.25
N VAL A 121 8.36 9.34 1.70
CA VAL A 121 7.97 10.55 2.44
C VAL A 121 6.54 10.48 2.97
N CYS A 122 5.68 9.66 2.38
CA CYS A 122 4.34 9.33 2.90
C CYS A 122 3.87 7.97 2.35
N ALA A 123 2.79 7.45 2.93
CA ALA A 123 2.20 6.20 2.47
C ALA A 123 0.66 6.23 2.51
N ALA A 124 0.01 5.47 1.59
CA ALA A 124 -1.44 5.30 1.58
C ALA A 124 -1.81 3.83 1.36
N VAL A 125 -2.62 3.26 2.25
CA VAL A 125 -3.01 1.85 2.19
C VAL A 125 -4.53 1.69 2.24
N GLU A 126 -5.04 0.60 1.65
CA GLU A 126 -6.48 0.35 1.53
C GLU A 126 -6.83 -1.10 1.87
N GLY A 127 -7.92 -1.30 2.64
CA GLY A 127 -8.47 -2.62 2.95
C GLY A 127 -7.42 -3.61 3.44
N THR A 128 -6.53 -3.22 4.35
CA THR A 128 -5.36 -3.97 4.76
C THR A 128 -5.19 -3.98 6.28
N THR A 129 -4.19 -4.70 6.76
CA THR A 129 -3.82 -4.71 8.18
C THR A 129 -2.32 -4.73 8.35
N GLY A 130 -1.85 -4.17 9.46
CA GLY A 130 -0.47 -4.32 9.93
C GLY A 130 -0.32 -5.38 11.03
N ASP A 131 -1.38 -6.12 11.36
CA ASP A 131 -1.36 -7.26 12.31
C ASP A 131 -1.69 -8.55 11.57
N LEU A 132 -0.67 -9.17 11.00
CA LEU A 132 -0.81 -10.44 10.28
C LEU A 132 -0.97 -11.61 11.24
N GLY A 133 -0.44 -11.49 12.45
CA GLY A 133 -0.61 -12.49 13.48
C GLY A 133 -2.08 -12.71 13.81
N ALA A 134 -2.82 -11.63 14.08
CA ALA A 134 -4.26 -11.70 14.34
C ALA A 134 -5.06 -12.14 13.09
N LEU A 135 -4.70 -11.65 11.90
CA LEU A 135 -5.38 -12.01 10.65
C LEU A 135 -5.30 -13.51 10.38
N TYR A 136 -4.11 -14.08 10.45
CA TYR A 136 -3.89 -15.49 10.09
C TYR A 136 -4.22 -16.47 11.22
N ALA A 137 -4.29 -16.01 12.46
CA ALA A 137 -4.88 -16.82 13.55
C ALA A 137 -6.38 -17.04 13.30
N GLY A 138 -7.05 -16.06 12.65
CA GLY A 138 -8.48 -16.12 12.40
C GLY A 138 -9.31 -16.10 13.69
N SER A 139 -10.60 -16.42 13.54
CA SER A 139 -11.51 -16.66 14.68
C SER A 139 -12.36 -17.90 14.39
N PRO A 140 -13.07 -18.44 15.38
CA PRO A 140 -14.00 -19.57 15.15
C PRO A 140 -15.03 -19.28 14.06
N GLU A 141 -15.51 -18.03 13.98
CA GLU A 141 -16.50 -17.58 12.99
C GLU A 141 -15.87 -17.28 11.63
N ARG A 142 -14.56 -17.03 11.61
CA ARG A 142 -13.81 -16.68 10.39
C ARG A 142 -12.40 -17.29 10.44
N PRO A 143 -12.30 -18.62 10.28
CA PRO A 143 -11.01 -19.29 10.24
C PRO A 143 -10.26 -18.89 8.96
N TRP A 144 -8.95 -18.67 9.10
CA TRP A 144 -8.11 -18.54 7.92
C TRP A 144 -7.98 -19.90 7.21
N PRO A 145 -8.03 -19.97 5.87
CA PRO A 145 -8.14 -21.24 5.15
C PRO A 145 -6.93 -22.19 5.28
N VAL A 146 -5.81 -21.69 5.77
CA VAL A 146 -4.58 -22.47 6.00
C VAL A 146 -3.91 -22.05 7.29
N THR A 147 -3.20 -22.99 7.94
CA THR A 147 -2.35 -22.66 9.08
C THR A 147 -0.96 -22.30 8.59
N HIS A 148 -0.52 -21.11 8.92
CA HIS A 148 0.84 -20.65 8.64
C HIS A 148 1.77 -20.94 9.84
N ASP A 149 3.04 -21.16 9.56
CA ASP A 149 4.08 -21.21 10.58
C ASP A 149 4.18 -19.83 11.27
N PRO A 150 4.00 -19.77 12.61
CA PRO A 150 4.05 -18.51 13.36
C PRO A 150 5.36 -17.73 13.19
N ALA A 151 6.49 -18.39 13.05
CA ALA A 151 7.78 -17.73 12.82
C ALA A 151 7.82 -17.05 11.45
N ARG A 152 7.25 -17.69 10.43
CA ARG A 152 7.13 -17.11 9.09
C ARG A 152 6.15 -15.93 9.06
N VAL A 153 5.05 -16.01 9.79
CA VAL A 153 4.13 -14.88 9.96
C VAL A 153 4.87 -13.73 10.62
N ALA A 154 5.53 -13.97 11.77
CA ALA A 154 6.25 -12.94 12.51
C ALA A 154 7.32 -12.23 11.68
N ALA A 155 7.97 -12.91 10.73
CA ALA A 155 9.00 -12.33 9.87
C ALA A 155 8.45 -11.25 8.93
N VAL A 156 7.18 -11.34 8.52
CA VAL A 156 6.54 -10.40 7.60
C VAL A 156 5.42 -9.57 8.25
N ASP A 157 5.19 -9.74 9.55
CA ASP A 157 4.14 -9.04 10.29
C ASP A 157 4.60 -7.64 10.71
N PRO A 158 4.04 -6.54 10.15
CA PRO A 158 4.42 -5.18 10.53
C PRO A 158 4.35 -4.92 12.04
N ALA A 159 3.34 -5.48 12.74
CA ALA A 159 3.19 -5.31 14.19
C ALA A 159 4.38 -5.83 15.00
N ARG A 160 5.16 -6.76 14.44
CA ARG A 160 6.37 -7.31 15.06
C ARG A 160 7.63 -6.52 14.75
N HIS A 161 7.54 -5.53 13.87
CA HIS A 161 8.68 -4.74 13.39
C HIS A 161 8.48 -3.22 13.57
N LEU A 162 7.53 -2.80 14.41
CA LEU A 162 7.21 -1.38 14.65
C LEU A 162 8.41 -0.56 15.11
N ASP A 163 9.40 -1.18 15.76
CA ASP A 163 10.62 -0.48 16.19
C ASP A 163 11.42 0.13 15.04
N GLY A 164 11.34 -0.44 13.86
CA GLY A 164 11.94 0.09 12.65
C GLY A 164 11.11 1.15 11.94
N PHE A 165 9.83 1.31 12.30
CA PHE A 165 8.93 2.21 11.59
C PHE A 165 9.29 3.67 11.87
N ARG A 166 9.72 4.39 10.83
CA ARG A 166 10.04 5.82 10.87
C ARG A 166 8.75 6.66 10.73
N PRO A 167 8.53 7.70 11.55
CA PRO A 167 7.35 8.56 11.41
C PRO A 167 7.27 9.25 10.04
N ILE A 168 6.23 8.91 9.30
CA ILE A 168 5.84 9.56 8.05
C ILE A 168 4.31 9.69 8.04
N PRO A 169 3.72 10.64 7.28
CA PRO A 169 2.28 10.66 7.04
C PRO A 169 1.79 9.33 6.46
N LEU A 170 0.75 8.77 7.09
CA LEU A 170 0.11 7.51 6.67
C LEU A 170 -1.39 7.69 6.58
N LEU A 171 -1.97 7.41 5.41
CA LEU A 171 -3.41 7.31 5.21
C LEU A 171 -3.81 5.84 5.13
N ALA A 172 -4.77 5.43 5.96
CA ALA A 172 -5.45 4.15 5.86
C ALA A 172 -6.92 4.37 5.45
N LEU A 173 -7.35 3.70 4.39
CA LEU A 173 -8.75 3.66 3.95
C LEU A 173 -9.30 2.26 4.18
N HIS A 174 -10.47 2.15 4.85
CA HIS A 174 -11.00 0.83 5.20
C HIS A 174 -12.54 0.81 5.20
N ALA A 175 -13.13 -0.29 4.72
CA ALA A 175 -14.56 -0.52 4.89
C ALA A 175 -14.83 -1.10 6.29
N THR A 176 -15.82 -0.56 7.01
CA THR A 176 -16.11 -1.00 8.39
C THR A 176 -16.60 -2.44 8.45
N GLY A 177 -17.24 -2.91 7.37
CA GLY A 177 -17.78 -4.27 7.24
C GLY A 177 -16.86 -5.24 6.49
N ASP A 178 -15.57 -4.92 6.31
CA ASP A 178 -14.63 -5.76 5.55
C ASP A 178 -14.60 -7.20 6.09
N GLN A 179 -14.99 -8.14 5.21
CA GLN A 179 -15.13 -9.56 5.56
C GLN A 179 -13.85 -10.35 5.31
N MET A 180 -12.90 -9.80 4.56
CA MET A 180 -11.63 -10.47 4.23
C MET A 180 -10.51 -10.04 5.18
N VAL A 181 -10.41 -8.74 5.42
CA VAL A 181 -9.41 -8.14 6.32
C VAL A 181 -10.14 -7.27 7.35
N PRO A 182 -10.54 -7.83 8.51
CA PRO A 182 -11.30 -7.09 9.50
C PRO A 182 -10.62 -5.80 9.94
N ILE A 183 -11.36 -4.70 9.96
CA ILE A 183 -10.85 -3.36 10.31
C ILE A 183 -10.21 -3.32 11.72
N ALA A 184 -10.64 -4.18 12.63
CA ALA A 184 -10.12 -4.21 14.00
C ALA A 184 -8.60 -4.43 14.06
N GLY A 185 -8.06 -5.30 13.18
CA GLY A 185 -6.60 -5.49 13.06
C GLY A 185 -5.87 -4.22 12.63
N MET A 186 -6.45 -3.48 11.67
CA MET A 186 -5.88 -2.20 11.24
C MET A 186 -5.97 -1.15 12.35
N GLN A 187 -7.11 -1.04 13.04
CA GLN A 187 -7.28 -0.10 14.14
C GLN A 187 -6.25 -0.34 15.26
N GLY A 188 -6.07 -1.60 15.67
CA GLY A 188 -5.07 -1.98 16.68
C GLY A 188 -3.65 -1.64 16.26
N PHE A 189 -3.29 -1.95 15.00
CA PHE A 189 -2.00 -1.59 14.43
C PHE A 189 -1.77 -0.07 14.41
N LEU A 190 -2.75 0.72 13.95
CA LEU A 190 -2.61 2.18 13.90
C LEU A 190 -2.49 2.79 15.31
N GLU A 191 -3.15 2.24 16.32
CA GLU A 191 -2.99 2.75 17.69
C GLU A 191 -1.58 2.45 18.23
N ALA A 192 -1.05 1.25 18.02
CA ALA A 192 0.32 0.92 18.37
C ALA A 192 1.33 1.82 17.63
N LEU A 193 1.05 2.13 16.36
CA LEU A 193 1.89 3.03 15.57
C LEU A 193 1.82 4.48 16.06
N ARG A 194 0.64 4.98 16.45
CA ARG A 194 0.49 6.31 17.08
C ARG A 194 1.28 6.41 18.39
N GLU A 195 1.26 5.37 19.19
CA GLU A 195 2.07 5.31 20.41
C GLU A 195 3.57 5.35 20.08
N ARG A 196 4.00 4.60 19.06
CA ARG A 196 5.37 4.66 18.56
C ARG A 196 5.76 6.08 18.12
N TYR A 197 4.87 6.81 17.38
CA TYR A 197 5.12 8.20 16.97
C TYR A 197 5.29 9.12 18.19
N ARG A 198 4.43 8.99 19.21
CA ARG A 198 4.57 9.76 20.46
C ARG A 198 5.93 9.50 21.12
N HIS A 199 6.35 8.25 21.21
CA HIS A 199 7.66 7.87 21.78
C HIS A 199 8.85 8.46 21.00
N GLN A 200 8.70 8.65 19.69
CA GLN A 200 9.71 9.26 18.84
C GLN A 200 9.60 10.79 18.76
N GLY A 201 8.68 11.43 19.52
CA GLY A 201 8.45 12.87 19.49
C GLY A 201 7.76 13.37 18.21
N ALA A 202 7.14 12.48 17.44
CA ALA A 202 6.38 12.82 16.24
C ALA A 202 4.89 12.99 16.56
N ASP A 203 4.19 13.77 15.72
CA ASP A 203 2.75 13.98 15.86
C ASP A 203 1.96 12.74 15.43
N PRO A 204 1.20 12.08 16.32
CA PRO A 204 0.35 10.94 15.96
C PRO A 204 -0.79 11.31 14.98
N ALA A 205 -1.12 12.60 14.83
CA ALA A 205 -2.09 13.08 13.84
C ALA A 205 -1.61 12.90 12.38
N MET A 206 -0.32 12.60 12.15
CA MET A 206 0.19 12.17 10.85
C MET A 206 -0.43 10.85 10.36
N ILE A 207 -1.10 10.10 11.25
CA ILE A 207 -1.77 8.84 10.93
C ILE A 207 -3.27 9.09 10.80
N GLU A 208 -3.76 9.07 9.55
CA GLU A 208 -5.16 9.25 9.22
C GLU A 208 -5.84 7.88 8.96
N LEU A 209 -7.03 7.67 9.53
CA LEU A 209 -7.90 6.55 9.19
C LEU A 209 -9.23 7.12 8.68
N ARG A 210 -9.60 6.80 7.44
CA ARG A 210 -10.94 7.08 6.89
C ARG A 210 -11.68 5.77 6.67
N THR A 211 -12.91 5.70 7.14
CA THR A 211 -13.74 4.51 7.05
C THR A 211 -14.97 4.74 6.19
N PHE A 212 -15.43 3.67 5.55
CA PHE A 212 -16.62 3.64 4.71
C PHE A 212 -17.55 2.52 5.20
N THR A 213 -18.82 2.82 5.35
CA THR A 213 -19.83 1.87 5.84
C THR A 213 -20.79 1.53 4.70
N ASP A 214 -21.17 0.26 4.61
CA ASP A 214 -22.13 -0.23 3.58
C ASP A 214 -21.70 0.16 2.17
N THR A 215 -20.47 -0.17 1.80
CA THR A 215 -19.88 0.23 0.51
C THR A 215 -20.59 -0.43 -0.67
N GLY A 216 -21.12 -1.64 -0.46
CA GLY A 216 -21.68 -2.49 -1.50
C GLY A 216 -20.62 -3.16 -2.38
N ALA A 217 -19.35 -3.06 -1.99
CA ALA A 217 -18.28 -3.81 -2.63
C ALA A 217 -18.38 -5.31 -2.29
N PRO A 218 -17.92 -6.20 -3.17
CA PRO A 218 -17.87 -7.62 -2.85
C PRO A 218 -17.12 -7.87 -1.54
N GLN A 219 -17.77 -8.57 -0.59
CA GLN A 219 -17.24 -8.86 0.75
C GLN A 219 -16.85 -7.59 1.56
N GLU A 220 -17.39 -6.42 1.18
CA GLU A 220 -16.97 -5.10 1.70
C GLU A 220 -15.43 -4.87 1.63
N HIS A 221 -14.73 -5.62 0.76
CA HIS A 221 -13.28 -5.65 0.64
C HIS A 221 -12.77 -5.22 -0.74
N ALA A 222 -13.39 -5.69 -1.83
CA ALA A 222 -12.91 -5.48 -3.19
C ALA A 222 -13.18 -4.06 -3.69
N GLY A 223 -12.39 -3.09 -3.24
CA GLY A 223 -12.59 -1.65 -3.46
C GLY A 223 -13.61 -1.08 -2.47
N PHE A 224 -14.15 0.11 -2.77
CA PHE A 224 -15.07 0.82 -1.89
C PHE A 224 -16.47 1.00 -2.51
N GLY A 225 -16.83 0.17 -3.50
CA GLY A 225 -18.14 0.18 -4.13
C GLY A 225 -18.65 1.59 -4.47
N ARG A 226 -19.80 2.00 -3.89
CA ARG A 226 -20.38 3.34 -4.10
C ARG A 226 -19.47 4.50 -3.66
N TYR A 227 -18.50 4.26 -2.78
CA TYR A 227 -17.53 5.24 -2.28
C TYR A 227 -16.18 5.16 -3.00
N GLY A 228 -16.06 4.38 -4.07
CA GLY A 228 -14.79 4.20 -4.79
C GLY A 228 -14.17 5.51 -5.29
N ASN A 229 -15.00 6.49 -5.71
CA ASN A 229 -14.51 7.81 -6.08
C ASN A 229 -14.06 8.63 -4.86
N ASP A 230 -14.82 8.59 -3.75
CA ASP A 230 -14.49 9.33 -2.53
C ASP A 230 -13.18 8.81 -1.92
N ALA A 231 -12.97 7.49 -1.92
CA ALA A 231 -11.73 6.87 -1.46
C ALA A 231 -10.53 7.33 -2.32
N LYS A 232 -10.65 7.31 -3.65
CA LYS A 232 -9.60 7.77 -4.55
C LYS A 232 -9.31 9.26 -4.42
N ASN A 233 -10.35 10.09 -4.26
CA ASN A 233 -10.19 11.53 -4.05
C ASN A 233 -9.49 11.81 -2.71
N ALA A 234 -9.89 11.12 -1.64
CA ALA A 234 -9.22 11.22 -0.34
C ALA A 234 -7.73 10.86 -0.43
N GLN A 235 -7.39 9.84 -1.21
CA GLN A 235 -6.01 9.45 -1.45
C GLN A 235 -5.24 10.53 -2.24
N VAL A 236 -5.85 11.11 -3.29
CA VAL A 236 -5.24 12.22 -4.06
C VAL A 236 -4.99 13.43 -3.16
N GLU A 237 -5.99 13.86 -2.38
CA GLU A 237 -5.87 14.98 -1.45
C GLU A 237 -4.72 14.78 -0.45
N PHE A 238 -4.60 13.56 0.10
CA PHE A 238 -3.51 13.19 1.01
C PHE A 238 -2.16 13.26 0.31
N LEU A 239 -2.02 12.63 -0.85
CA LEU A 239 -0.77 12.60 -1.62
C LEU A 239 -0.33 13.99 -2.06
N VAL A 240 -1.24 14.83 -2.57
CA VAL A 240 -0.94 16.22 -2.95
C VAL A 240 -0.42 17.02 -1.75
N ARG A 241 -1.04 16.86 -0.58
CA ARG A 241 -0.64 17.55 0.66
C ARG A 241 0.80 17.20 1.06
N HIS A 242 1.20 15.95 0.90
CA HIS A 242 2.48 15.47 1.42
C HIS A 242 3.59 15.39 0.36
N LEU A 243 3.26 15.17 -0.90
CA LEU A 243 4.22 15.16 -2.00
C LEU A 243 4.48 16.54 -2.61
N ARG A 244 3.54 17.47 -2.44
CA ARG A 244 3.62 18.84 -2.97
C ARG A 244 4.08 18.86 -4.44
N PRO A 245 3.34 18.22 -5.35
CA PRO A 245 3.68 18.22 -6.77
C PRO A 245 3.64 19.64 -7.33
N ALA A 246 4.35 19.89 -8.45
CA ALA A 246 4.18 21.11 -9.21
C ALA A 246 2.73 21.21 -9.70
N PRO A 247 2.14 22.41 -9.78
CA PRO A 247 0.81 22.57 -10.37
C PRO A 247 0.82 22.07 -11.82
N PRO A 248 -0.27 21.41 -12.28
CA PRO A 248 -0.35 20.96 -13.66
C PRO A 248 -0.15 22.14 -14.61
N ALA A 249 0.55 21.91 -15.73
CA ALA A 249 0.71 22.93 -16.77
C ALA A 249 -0.67 23.42 -17.20
N ALA A 250 -0.84 24.75 -17.29
CA ALA A 250 -2.06 25.35 -17.80
C ALA A 250 -2.20 24.91 -19.26
N GLY A 251 -3.18 24.05 -19.56
CA GLY A 251 -3.53 23.63 -20.91
C GLY A 251 -4.29 24.69 -21.68
#